data_e5613c11ef54fc7320796845b81028e1
#
_entry.id   e5613c11ef54fc7320796845b81028e1
#
_cell.length_a   1.000
_cell.length_b   1.000
_cell.length_c   1.000
_cell.angle_alpha   90.00
_cell.angle_beta   90.00
_cell.angle_gamma   90.00
#
_symmetry.space_group_name_H-M   'P 1'
#
loop_
_entity.id
_entity.type
_entity.pdbx_description
1 polymer ?
#
loop_
_entity_poly.entity_id
_entity_poly.type
_entity_poly.pdbx_seq_one_letter_code
_entity_poly.pdbx_strand_id
1 'polypeptide(L)'
;MKRIGGAILFLLLTFAIFGFLFLKAQAKWHTAEEAEFPRGPHITVYTDLPQGTVSLLLPSFRADTGICADVTEMTGAEMKETLRAGKRADVYLASQKVLMDLAETGAFASYTYGTEAVPADFKDEDGRWTGLFVNPVVFAVNRDFAEKNPNFIYSWNDVWQRKSVRIAMLDFHATEFSSDSLMCLVEHYGTEEAYRLLAEAAPHVVQYGEYLSMPAQMAAMDKCDIGISGYHEARRLQADNMPIRIMYPEEGTWCFLYGAALDAGAGNEAKAFFDWLFYKGASDKTLSENGFLFIPANAETPPLDDAGGNLYVWDLKKKYTESGKAELLGKWVRDVRFADNS
;
A
#
# COMPACT_ATOMS: atom_id res chain seq x y z
N MET A 1 -52.44 -36.19 -25.43
CA MET A 1 -51.38 -36.79 -24.53
C MET A 1 -50.03 -37.07 -25.20
N LYS A 2 -49.92 -37.31 -26.52
CA LYS A 2 -48.59 -37.56 -27.18
C LYS A 2 -47.66 -36.37 -27.33
N ARG A 3 -48.12 -35.11 -27.28
CA ARG A 3 -47.28 -33.92 -27.40
C ARG A 3 -46.57 -33.49 -26.09
N ILE A 4 -47.12 -33.85 -24.93
CA ILE A 4 -46.56 -33.53 -23.62
C ILE A 4 -45.37 -34.47 -23.28
N GLY A 5 -45.44 -35.72 -23.71
CA GLY A 5 -44.36 -36.70 -23.52
C GLY A 5 -43.07 -36.34 -24.26
N GLY A 6 -43.17 -35.76 -25.45
CA GLY A 6 -42.01 -35.29 -26.25
C GLY A 6 -41.30 -34.08 -25.63
N ALA A 7 -42.05 -33.15 -25.04
CA ALA A 7 -41.47 -31.97 -24.39
C ALA A 7 -40.75 -32.34 -23.08
N ILE A 8 -41.30 -33.30 -22.32
CA ILE A 8 -40.66 -33.79 -21.08
C ILE A 8 -39.37 -34.58 -21.42
N LEU A 9 -39.39 -35.39 -22.46
CA LEU A 9 -38.22 -36.14 -22.92
C LEU A 9 -37.09 -35.18 -23.40
N PHE A 10 -37.46 -34.14 -24.12
CA PHE A 10 -36.52 -33.13 -24.58
C PHE A 10 -35.88 -32.33 -23.42
N LEU A 11 -36.67 -31.96 -22.41
CA LEU A 11 -36.20 -31.32 -21.19
C LEU A 11 -35.23 -32.21 -20.39
N LEU A 12 -35.55 -33.49 -20.25
CA LEU A 12 -34.66 -34.45 -19.56
C LEU A 12 -33.35 -34.68 -20.31
N LEU A 13 -33.38 -34.69 -21.65
CA LEU A 13 -32.17 -34.80 -22.48
C LEU A 13 -31.29 -33.57 -22.39
N THR A 14 -31.88 -32.36 -22.40
CA THR A 14 -31.12 -31.10 -22.22
C THR A 14 -30.51 -31.02 -20.83
N PHE A 15 -31.22 -31.40 -19.78
CA PHE A 15 -30.66 -31.47 -18.41
C PHE A 15 -29.53 -32.50 -18.28
N ALA A 16 -29.65 -33.66 -18.94
CA ALA A 16 -28.59 -34.67 -18.93
C ALA A 16 -27.33 -34.21 -19.69
N ILE A 17 -27.50 -33.50 -20.82
CA ILE A 17 -26.37 -32.91 -21.59
C ILE A 17 -25.71 -31.78 -20.79
N PHE A 18 -26.49 -30.90 -20.18
CA PHE A 18 -25.95 -29.83 -19.34
C PHE A 18 -25.23 -30.38 -18.10
N GLY A 19 -25.81 -31.39 -17.43
CA GLY A 19 -25.18 -32.07 -16.30
C GLY A 19 -23.87 -32.78 -16.69
N PHE A 20 -23.83 -33.43 -17.85
CA PHE A 20 -22.61 -34.04 -18.38
C PHE A 20 -21.53 -33.02 -18.77
N LEU A 21 -21.92 -31.92 -19.40
CA LEU A 21 -20.98 -30.82 -19.73
C LEU A 21 -20.46 -30.14 -18.47
N PHE A 22 -21.32 -29.93 -17.48
CA PHE A 22 -20.93 -29.38 -16.18
C PHE A 22 -19.96 -30.30 -15.43
N LEU A 23 -20.22 -31.59 -15.37
CA LEU A 23 -19.33 -32.59 -14.78
C LEU A 23 -17.99 -32.69 -15.53
N LYS A 24 -18.00 -32.60 -16.87
CA LYS A 24 -16.77 -32.52 -17.67
C LYS A 24 -16.00 -31.22 -17.45
N ALA A 25 -16.70 -30.10 -17.30
CA ALA A 25 -16.08 -28.83 -16.96
C ALA A 25 -15.46 -28.90 -15.57
N GLN A 26 -16.19 -29.39 -14.56
CA GLN A 26 -15.65 -29.61 -13.19
C GLN A 26 -14.45 -30.56 -13.18
N ALA A 27 -14.53 -31.71 -13.89
CA ALA A 27 -13.41 -32.63 -14.01
C ALA A 27 -12.18 -31.98 -14.67
N LYS A 28 -12.41 -31.12 -15.69
CA LYS A 28 -11.34 -30.37 -16.33
C LYS A 28 -10.74 -29.26 -15.44
N TRP A 29 -11.56 -28.67 -14.57
CA TRP A 29 -11.09 -27.74 -13.53
C TRP A 29 -10.27 -28.47 -12.46
N HIS A 30 -10.76 -29.61 -11.93
CA HIS A 30 -9.99 -30.41 -10.96
C HIS A 30 -8.71 -31.00 -11.55
N THR A 31 -8.70 -31.42 -12.82
CA THR A 31 -7.46 -31.89 -13.48
C THR A 31 -6.51 -30.73 -13.85
N ALA A 32 -6.98 -29.50 -13.95
CA ALA A 32 -6.12 -28.32 -14.11
C ALA A 32 -5.52 -27.84 -12.77
N GLU A 33 -6.22 -28.08 -11.64
CA GLU A 33 -5.69 -27.84 -10.29
C GLU A 33 -4.68 -28.91 -9.84
N GLU A 34 -4.82 -30.15 -10.36
CA GLU A 34 -3.85 -31.25 -10.14
C GLU A 34 -2.80 -31.37 -11.25
N ALA A 35 -2.63 -30.37 -12.12
CA ALA A 35 -1.43 -30.28 -12.91
C ALA A 35 -0.26 -30.16 -11.93
N GLU A 36 0.38 -31.30 -11.62
CA GLU A 36 1.62 -31.41 -10.87
C GLU A 36 2.56 -30.32 -11.37
N PHE A 37 2.62 -29.19 -10.66
CA PHE A 37 3.68 -28.22 -10.92
C PHE A 37 4.99 -29.00 -10.80
N PRO A 38 5.87 -28.94 -11.79
CA PRO A 38 7.13 -29.66 -11.71
C PRO A 38 7.74 -29.30 -10.36
N ARG A 39 8.14 -30.34 -9.59
CA ARG A 39 8.79 -30.23 -8.28
C ARG A 39 10.13 -29.50 -8.44
N GLY A 40 10.05 -28.19 -8.69
CA GLY A 40 11.20 -27.30 -8.66
C GLY A 40 11.46 -26.80 -7.23
N PRO A 41 12.57 -26.10 -7.02
CA PRO A 41 12.80 -25.35 -5.79
C PRO A 41 11.60 -24.47 -5.48
N HIS A 42 11.19 -24.43 -4.21
CA HIS A 42 9.93 -23.82 -3.79
C HIS A 42 10.14 -23.00 -2.53
N ILE A 43 9.47 -21.83 -2.45
CA ILE A 43 9.49 -20.96 -1.29
C ILE A 43 8.07 -20.57 -0.89
N THR A 44 7.91 -20.16 0.36
CA THR A 44 6.67 -19.61 0.90
C THR A 44 6.83 -18.13 1.19
N VAL A 45 5.80 -17.34 0.85
CA VAL A 45 5.80 -15.88 1.04
C VAL A 45 4.54 -15.46 1.80
N TYR A 46 4.69 -14.75 2.91
CA TYR A 46 3.59 -14.06 3.58
C TYR A 46 3.62 -12.58 3.21
N THR A 47 2.45 -12.01 2.93
CA THR A 47 2.38 -10.60 2.51
C THR A 47 1.12 -9.88 3.00
N ASP A 48 1.29 -8.60 3.38
CA ASP A 48 0.22 -7.62 3.60
C ASP A 48 0.21 -6.51 2.53
N LEU A 49 0.98 -6.67 1.45
CA LEU A 49 0.91 -5.79 0.30
C LEU A 49 -0.50 -5.81 -0.30
N PRO A 50 -0.90 -4.77 -1.06
CA PRO A 50 -2.18 -4.77 -1.77
C PRO A 50 -2.38 -6.06 -2.57
N GLN A 51 -3.60 -6.59 -2.50
CA GLN A 51 -3.97 -7.89 -3.06
C GLN A 51 -3.48 -8.05 -4.52
N GLY A 52 -2.87 -9.18 -4.80
CA GLY A 52 -2.37 -9.54 -6.13
C GLY A 52 -0.98 -8.99 -6.46
N THR A 53 -0.42 -8.03 -5.69
CA THR A 53 0.88 -7.42 -6.00
C THR A 53 1.98 -8.47 -6.19
N VAL A 54 2.14 -9.35 -5.21
CA VAL A 54 3.21 -10.37 -5.25
C VAL A 54 2.93 -11.41 -6.33
N SER A 55 1.66 -11.82 -6.49
CA SER A 55 1.27 -12.81 -7.49
C SER A 55 1.57 -12.38 -8.92
N LEU A 56 1.53 -11.08 -9.23
CA LEU A 56 1.93 -10.52 -10.53
C LEU A 56 3.43 -10.70 -10.83
N LEU A 57 4.26 -10.76 -9.82
CA LEU A 57 5.72 -10.90 -9.98
C LEU A 57 6.17 -12.36 -10.20
N LEU A 58 5.37 -13.34 -9.75
CA LEU A 58 5.77 -14.74 -9.75
C LEU A 58 6.09 -15.32 -11.14
N PRO A 59 5.35 -15.00 -12.24
CA PRO A 59 5.70 -15.49 -13.57
C PRO A 59 7.10 -15.03 -14.02
N SER A 60 7.44 -13.75 -13.80
CA SER A 60 8.77 -13.20 -14.13
C SER A 60 9.86 -13.83 -13.25
N PHE A 61 9.62 -13.94 -11.95
CA PHE A 61 10.56 -14.60 -11.03
C PHE A 61 10.84 -16.03 -11.41
N ARG A 62 9.79 -16.81 -11.68
CA ARG A 62 9.94 -18.21 -12.13
C ARG A 62 10.68 -18.34 -13.46
N ALA A 63 10.40 -17.44 -14.41
CA ALA A 63 11.08 -17.44 -15.71
C ALA A 63 12.59 -17.18 -15.57
N ASP A 64 12.97 -16.28 -14.65
CA ASP A 64 14.35 -15.90 -14.42
C ASP A 64 15.15 -16.96 -13.60
N THR A 65 14.49 -17.63 -12.66
CA THR A 65 15.19 -18.45 -11.63
C THR A 65 14.82 -19.93 -11.65
N GLY A 66 13.68 -20.30 -12.23
CA GLY A 66 13.12 -21.64 -12.13
C GLY A 66 12.49 -21.97 -10.77
N ILE A 67 12.49 -21.04 -9.81
CA ILE A 67 11.94 -21.21 -8.45
C ILE A 67 10.46 -20.87 -8.47
N CYS A 68 9.65 -21.66 -7.77
CA CYS A 68 8.24 -21.40 -7.54
C CYS A 68 8.04 -20.77 -6.16
N ALA A 69 6.96 -19.97 -6.01
CA ALA A 69 6.60 -19.39 -4.72
C ALA A 69 5.10 -19.56 -4.44
N ASP A 70 4.78 -19.96 -3.21
CA ASP A 70 3.41 -19.96 -2.67
C ASP A 70 3.21 -18.69 -1.84
N VAL A 71 2.27 -17.87 -2.26
CA VAL A 71 1.95 -16.60 -1.60
C VAL A 71 0.71 -16.76 -0.75
N THR A 72 0.79 -16.36 0.51
CA THR A 72 -0.36 -16.21 1.39
C THR A 72 -0.53 -14.73 1.72
N GLU A 73 -1.60 -14.16 1.20
CA GLU A 73 -2.02 -12.79 1.52
C GLU A 73 -2.74 -12.77 2.87
N MET A 74 -2.35 -11.88 3.76
CA MET A 74 -2.91 -11.75 5.10
C MET A 74 -2.67 -10.35 5.65
N THR A 75 -3.47 -9.93 6.60
CA THR A 75 -3.23 -8.67 7.31
C THR A 75 -1.99 -8.75 8.20
N GLY A 76 -1.40 -7.61 8.55
CA GLY A 76 -0.27 -7.56 9.49
C GLY A 76 -0.62 -8.17 10.86
N ALA A 77 -1.86 -8.04 11.32
CA ALA A 77 -2.33 -8.68 12.56
C ALA A 77 -2.34 -10.21 12.44
N GLU A 78 -2.90 -10.75 11.34
CA GLU A 78 -2.90 -12.18 11.06
C GLU A 78 -1.50 -12.74 10.89
N MET A 79 -0.59 -11.97 10.29
CA MET A 79 0.82 -12.36 10.15
C MET A 79 1.49 -12.54 11.51
N LYS A 80 1.30 -11.57 12.43
CA LYS A 80 1.81 -11.63 13.80
C LYS A 80 1.25 -12.84 14.57
N GLU A 81 -0.04 -13.11 14.45
CA GLU A 81 -0.70 -14.26 15.06
C GLU A 81 -0.17 -15.60 14.49
N THR A 82 0.01 -15.65 13.17
CA THR A 82 0.52 -16.83 12.46
C THR A 82 1.94 -17.20 12.94
N LEU A 83 2.80 -16.18 13.11
CA LEU A 83 4.14 -16.39 13.65
C LEU A 83 4.12 -16.80 15.13
N ARG A 84 3.23 -16.21 15.95
CA ARG A 84 3.04 -16.64 17.36
C ARG A 84 2.58 -18.09 17.47
N ALA A 85 1.80 -18.57 16.50
CA ALA A 85 1.40 -19.97 16.39
C ALA A 85 2.52 -20.91 15.87
N GLY A 86 3.73 -20.40 15.63
CA GLY A 86 4.90 -21.15 15.17
C GLY A 86 4.92 -21.47 13.70
N LYS A 87 4.00 -20.90 12.89
CA LYS A 87 4.00 -21.05 11.44
C LYS A 87 4.91 -19.99 10.83
N ARG A 88 5.72 -20.37 9.87
CA ARG A 88 6.73 -19.53 9.24
C ARG A 88 6.58 -19.54 7.74
N ALA A 89 7.00 -18.46 7.08
CA ALA A 89 7.28 -18.38 5.66
C ALA A 89 8.78 -18.18 5.44
N ASP A 90 9.26 -18.40 4.25
CA ASP A 90 10.66 -18.15 3.91
C ASP A 90 10.93 -16.65 3.72
N VAL A 91 9.94 -15.91 3.19
CA VAL A 91 10.03 -14.47 2.90
C VAL A 91 8.77 -13.76 3.42
N TYR A 92 8.97 -12.57 3.96
CA TYR A 92 7.92 -11.67 4.41
C TYR A 92 7.97 -10.37 3.61
N LEU A 93 6.86 -10.02 2.97
CA LEU A 93 6.67 -8.75 2.27
C LEU A 93 5.56 -7.98 2.96
N ALA A 94 5.92 -6.97 3.75
CA ALA A 94 4.95 -6.34 4.62
C ALA A 94 5.23 -4.84 4.84
N SER A 95 4.22 -4.16 5.41
CA SER A 95 4.37 -2.79 5.87
C SER A 95 5.51 -2.67 6.90
N GLN A 96 6.21 -1.55 6.87
CA GLN A 96 7.36 -1.28 7.75
C GLN A 96 7.06 -1.61 9.21
N LYS A 97 5.90 -1.18 9.70
CA LYS A 97 5.50 -1.42 11.09
C LYS A 97 5.42 -2.91 11.43
N VAL A 98 4.81 -3.70 10.55
CA VAL A 98 4.71 -5.16 10.74
C VAL A 98 6.10 -5.79 10.76
N LEU A 99 6.99 -5.38 9.82
CA LEU A 99 8.36 -5.88 9.78
C LEU A 99 9.15 -5.51 11.03
N MET A 100 9.01 -4.26 11.50
CA MET A 100 9.66 -3.82 12.75
C MET A 100 9.21 -4.62 13.96
N ASP A 101 7.90 -4.85 14.12
CA ASP A 101 7.34 -5.62 15.22
C ASP A 101 7.82 -7.09 15.19
N LEU A 102 7.89 -7.68 13.99
CA LEU A 102 8.33 -9.06 13.83
C LEU A 102 9.85 -9.21 13.98
N ALA A 103 10.64 -8.22 13.57
CA ALA A 103 12.09 -8.21 13.76
C ALA A 103 12.48 -8.29 15.26
N GLU A 104 11.70 -7.65 16.13
CA GLU A 104 11.92 -7.69 17.59
C GLU A 104 11.72 -9.10 18.20
N THR A 105 10.97 -9.97 17.52
CA THR A 105 10.76 -11.36 17.95
C THR A 105 11.91 -12.30 17.59
N GLY A 106 12.92 -11.83 16.85
CA GLY A 106 13.99 -12.66 16.31
C GLY A 106 13.54 -13.53 15.13
N ALA A 107 12.45 -13.18 14.48
CA ALA A 107 11.89 -13.94 13.35
C ALA A 107 12.76 -13.87 12.10
N PHE A 108 13.56 -12.82 11.93
CA PHE A 108 14.24 -12.51 10.69
C PHE A 108 15.76 -12.73 10.75
N ALA A 109 16.33 -13.17 9.64
CA ALA A 109 17.76 -13.17 9.43
C ALA A 109 18.26 -11.74 9.12
N SER A 110 19.50 -11.42 9.52
CA SER A 110 20.20 -10.25 9.00
C SER A 110 20.69 -10.56 7.58
N TYR A 111 20.21 -9.79 6.59
CA TYR A 111 20.58 -9.97 5.20
C TYR A 111 20.52 -8.65 4.43
N THR A 112 21.65 -8.21 3.88
CA THR A 112 21.78 -6.90 3.23
C THR A 112 22.31 -6.97 1.80
N TYR A 113 22.56 -8.16 1.29
CA TYR A 113 23.06 -8.34 -0.07
C TYR A 113 22.04 -7.84 -1.10
N GLY A 114 22.52 -7.15 -2.14
CA GLY A 114 21.67 -6.63 -3.22
C GLY A 114 20.83 -5.41 -2.85
N THR A 115 20.98 -4.88 -1.64
CA THR A 115 20.17 -3.75 -1.15
C THR A 115 20.95 -2.45 -1.00
N GLU A 116 22.15 -2.37 -1.54
CA GLU A 116 23.09 -1.24 -1.36
C GLU A 116 22.51 0.08 -1.86
N ALA A 117 21.70 0.04 -2.93
CA ALA A 117 21.05 1.22 -3.50
C ALA A 117 19.85 1.75 -2.69
N VAL A 118 19.33 0.97 -1.74
CA VAL A 118 18.23 1.43 -0.87
C VAL A 118 18.80 2.39 0.18
N PRO A 119 18.22 3.58 0.40
CA PRO A 119 18.63 4.52 1.44
C PRO A 119 18.64 3.90 2.84
N ALA A 120 19.55 4.34 3.71
CA ALA A 120 19.66 3.83 5.08
C ALA A 120 18.38 4.01 5.89
N ASP A 121 17.68 5.12 5.69
CA ASP A 121 16.41 5.43 6.38
C ASP A 121 15.27 4.46 6.03
N PHE A 122 15.44 3.68 4.96
CA PHE A 122 14.50 2.63 4.54
C PHE A 122 14.97 1.22 4.89
N LYS A 123 15.88 1.09 5.85
CA LYS A 123 16.44 -0.20 6.29
C LYS A 123 16.41 -0.33 7.81
N ASP A 124 16.34 -1.57 8.27
CA ASP A 124 16.66 -1.89 9.66
C ASP A 124 18.16 -1.77 9.90
N GLU A 125 18.57 -1.20 11.02
CA GLU A 125 19.99 -0.98 11.36
C GLU A 125 20.78 -2.29 11.44
N ASP A 126 20.12 -3.39 11.86
CA ASP A 126 20.71 -4.73 11.93
C ASP A 126 20.53 -5.53 10.62
N GLY A 127 19.93 -4.93 9.57
CA GLY A 127 19.69 -5.56 8.28
C GLY A 127 18.64 -6.67 8.30
N ARG A 128 17.73 -6.67 9.26
CA ARG A 128 16.68 -7.70 9.40
C ARG A 128 15.52 -7.51 8.42
N TRP A 129 15.32 -6.30 7.91
CA TRP A 129 14.39 -5.98 6.83
C TRP A 129 14.92 -4.80 6.00
N THR A 130 14.44 -4.72 4.74
CA THR A 130 14.79 -3.64 3.82
C THR A 130 13.54 -3.17 3.09
N GLY A 131 13.38 -1.85 2.94
CA GLY A 131 12.30 -1.23 2.18
C GLY A 131 12.35 -1.62 0.71
N LEU A 132 11.20 -2.02 0.18
CA LEU A 132 11.02 -2.44 -1.21
C LEU A 132 10.26 -1.38 -2.03
N PHE A 133 9.19 -0.83 -1.45
CA PHE A 133 8.34 0.20 -2.07
C PHE A 133 8.10 1.35 -1.12
N VAL A 134 8.07 2.56 -1.66
CA VAL A 134 7.72 3.80 -0.96
C VAL A 134 6.43 4.38 -1.54
N ASN A 135 5.55 4.82 -0.66
CA ASN A 135 4.32 5.53 -1.01
C ASN A 135 4.30 6.85 -0.23
N PRO A 136 4.96 7.92 -0.71
CA PRO A 136 4.97 9.20 -0.03
C PRO A 136 3.57 9.82 -0.02
N VAL A 137 3.27 10.58 1.01
CA VAL A 137 2.07 11.40 1.03
C VAL A 137 2.30 12.64 0.18
N VAL A 138 1.33 12.95 -0.66
CA VAL A 138 1.37 14.00 -1.67
C VAL A 138 0.11 14.87 -1.62
N PHE A 139 0.16 16.02 -2.24
CA PHE A 139 -1.01 16.81 -2.58
C PHE A 139 -1.53 16.40 -3.96
N ALA A 140 -2.72 15.79 -4.01
CA ALA A 140 -3.49 15.61 -5.22
C ALA A 140 -4.31 16.88 -5.45
N VAL A 141 -3.86 17.72 -6.36
CA VAL A 141 -4.41 19.06 -6.59
C VAL A 141 -5.39 19.01 -7.76
N ASN A 142 -6.58 19.56 -7.57
CA ASN A 142 -7.54 19.75 -8.66
C ASN A 142 -6.91 20.58 -9.78
N ARG A 143 -7.03 20.17 -11.04
CA ARG A 143 -6.37 20.82 -12.18
C ARG A 143 -6.82 22.26 -12.37
N ASP A 144 -8.11 22.53 -12.27
CA ASP A 144 -8.68 23.88 -12.43
C ASP A 144 -8.22 24.81 -11.31
N PHE A 145 -8.10 24.28 -10.08
CA PHE A 145 -7.52 25.05 -8.96
C PHE A 145 -6.07 25.41 -9.23
N ALA A 146 -5.25 24.46 -9.68
CA ALA A 146 -3.84 24.69 -9.99
C ALA A 146 -3.67 25.75 -11.13
N GLU A 147 -4.51 25.67 -12.17
CA GLU A 147 -4.49 26.62 -13.28
C GLU A 147 -4.91 28.05 -12.87
N LYS A 148 -5.87 28.16 -11.95
CA LYS A 148 -6.32 29.46 -11.41
C LYS A 148 -5.35 30.04 -10.39
N ASN A 149 -4.46 29.23 -9.81
CA ASN A 149 -3.53 29.62 -8.75
C ASN A 149 -2.08 29.23 -9.11
N PRO A 150 -1.49 29.75 -10.21
CA PRO A 150 -0.19 29.29 -10.70
C PRO A 150 0.98 29.62 -9.75
N ASN A 151 0.78 30.55 -8.81
CA ASN A 151 1.78 30.94 -7.80
C ASN A 151 1.48 30.35 -6.42
N PHE A 152 0.62 29.32 -6.32
CA PHE A 152 0.32 28.67 -5.05
C PHE A 152 1.55 27.89 -4.58
N ILE A 153 1.95 28.12 -3.33
CA ILE A 153 3.04 27.38 -2.70
C ILE A 153 2.46 26.09 -2.11
N TYR A 154 2.93 24.96 -2.58
CA TYR A 154 2.47 23.63 -2.10
C TYR A 154 3.28 23.22 -0.87
N SER A 155 3.17 24.03 0.20
CA SER A 155 3.72 23.74 1.51
C SER A 155 2.63 23.25 2.47
N TRP A 156 3.01 22.49 3.50
CA TRP A 156 2.06 22.09 4.54
C TRP A 156 1.43 23.30 5.21
N ASN A 157 2.27 24.34 5.47
CA ASN A 157 1.81 25.56 6.12
C ASN A 157 0.74 26.29 5.29
N ASP A 158 0.98 26.48 3.97
CA ASP A 158 0.00 27.12 3.09
C ASP A 158 -1.29 26.32 2.96
N VAL A 159 -1.19 24.98 2.87
CA VAL A 159 -2.36 24.09 2.77
C VAL A 159 -3.18 24.11 4.07
N TRP A 160 -2.52 24.05 5.24
CA TRP A 160 -3.25 24.05 6.53
C TRP A 160 -3.90 25.39 6.87
N GLN A 161 -3.27 26.53 6.54
CA GLN A 161 -3.68 27.85 7.04
C GLN A 161 -4.53 28.65 6.05
N ARG A 162 -4.49 28.33 4.75
CA ARG A 162 -5.17 29.12 3.72
C ARG A 162 -6.67 28.79 3.67
N LYS A 163 -7.47 29.56 4.40
CA LYS A 163 -8.93 29.38 4.57
C LYS A 163 -9.74 29.31 3.26
N SER A 164 -9.20 29.82 2.14
CA SER A 164 -9.86 29.75 0.83
C SER A 164 -9.65 28.42 0.11
N VAL A 165 -8.83 27.50 0.65
CA VAL A 165 -8.52 26.20 0.06
C VAL A 165 -9.39 25.15 0.70
N ARG A 166 -10.15 24.42 -0.11
CA ARG A 166 -10.94 23.26 0.33
C ARG A 166 -10.06 22.01 0.36
N ILE A 167 -9.93 21.38 1.51
CA ILE A 167 -9.06 20.23 1.73
C ILE A 167 -9.90 18.96 1.92
N ALA A 168 -9.43 17.84 1.36
CA ALA A 168 -9.84 16.50 1.80
C ALA A 168 -8.61 15.77 2.34
N MET A 169 -8.76 15.06 3.45
CA MET A 169 -7.68 14.30 4.07
C MET A 169 -8.21 13.03 4.73
N LEU A 170 -7.31 12.18 5.21
CA LEU A 170 -7.72 10.97 5.94
C LEU A 170 -8.31 11.30 7.31
N ASP A 171 -9.32 10.55 7.70
CA ASP A 171 -9.72 10.43 9.10
C ASP A 171 -8.67 9.60 9.83
N PHE A 172 -7.98 10.20 10.79
CA PHE A 172 -6.88 9.52 11.49
C PHE A 172 -7.34 8.33 12.33
N HIS A 173 -8.65 8.17 12.55
CA HIS A 173 -9.20 7.03 13.28
C HIS A 173 -9.69 5.90 12.36
N ALA A 174 -9.67 6.08 11.03
CA ALA A 174 -10.27 5.14 10.09
C ALA A 174 -9.44 3.85 9.92
N THR A 175 -8.13 3.96 9.84
CA THR A 175 -7.22 2.84 9.59
C THR A 175 -5.92 2.98 10.38
N GLU A 176 -5.13 1.91 10.45
CA GLU A 176 -3.78 1.96 11.03
C GLU A 176 -2.87 2.93 10.26
N PHE A 177 -2.92 2.93 8.92
CA PHE A 177 -2.17 3.88 8.09
C PHE A 177 -2.53 5.34 8.36
N SER A 178 -3.81 5.63 8.56
CA SER A 178 -4.23 7.00 8.87
C SER A 178 -3.81 7.42 10.27
N SER A 179 -3.84 6.52 11.25
CA SER A 179 -3.33 6.80 12.60
C SER A 179 -1.81 7.04 12.60
N ASP A 180 -1.07 6.29 11.79
CA ASP A 180 0.37 6.50 11.64
C ASP A 180 0.68 7.87 10.99
N SER A 181 -0.17 8.39 10.11
CA SER A 181 -0.04 9.75 9.59
C SER A 181 -0.11 10.82 10.68
N LEU A 182 -1.01 10.68 11.66
CA LEU A 182 -1.04 11.57 12.83
C LEU A 182 0.25 11.47 13.64
N MET A 183 0.76 10.24 13.85
CA MET A 183 2.03 10.04 14.55
C MET A 183 3.19 10.74 13.84
N CYS A 184 3.25 10.64 12.50
CA CYS A 184 4.26 11.32 11.69
C CYS A 184 4.20 12.84 11.84
N LEU A 185 3.00 13.43 11.80
CA LEU A 185 2.80 14.86 12.02
C LEU A 185 3.24 15.28 13.43
N VAL A 186 2.85 14.53 14.46
CA VAL A 186 3.21 14.81 15.85
C VAL A 186 4.71 14.67 16.08
N GLU A 187 5.37 13.71 15.42
CA GLU A 187 6.82 13.55 15.53
C GLU A 187 7.56 14.70 14.86
N HIS A 188 7.13 15.10 13.67
CA HIS A 188 7.78 16.15 12.88
C HIS A 188 7.62 17.54 13.51
N TYR A 189 6.38 17.91 13.86
CA TYR A 189 6.08 19.26 14.37
C TYR A 189 6.11 19.37 15.90
N GLY A 190 6.09 18.25 16.62
CA GLY A 190 5.76 18.20 18.03
C GLY A 190 4.25 18.26 18.29
N THR A 191 3.82 17.76 19.45
CA THR A 191 2.38 17.57 19.74
C THR A 191 1.58 18.87 19.63
N GLU A 192 2.01 19.93 20.28
CA GLU A 192 1.26 21.19 20.35
C GLU A 192 1.11 21.84 18.98
N GLU A 193 2.20 21.89 18.19
CA GLU A 193 2.19 22.52 16.88
C GLU A 193 1.38 21.70 15.86
N ALA A 194 1.51 20.36 15.87
CA ALA A 194 0.72 19.50 15.00
C ALA A 194 -0.79 19.70 15.21
N TYR A 195 -1.24 19.76 16.47
CA TYR A 195 -2.65 19.99 16.78
C TYR A 195 -3.11 21.42 16.47
N ARG A 196 -2.24 22.42 16.65
CA ARG A 196 -2.54 23.79 16.25
C ARG A 196 -2.80 23.88 14.75
N LEU A 197 -1.91 23.29 13.94
CA LEU A 197 -2.02 23.26 12.47
C LEU A 197 -3.30 22.50 12.03
N LEU A 198 -3.57 21.35 12.62
CA LEU A 198 -4.78 20.56 12.32
C LEU A 198 -6.06 21.29 12.71
N ALA A 199 -6.05 22.02 13.83
CA ALA A 199 -7.21 22.84 14.25
C ALA A 199 -7.43 24.04 13.32
N GLU A 200 -6.35 24.65 12.80
CA GLU A 200 -6.45 25.71 11.79
C GLU A 200 -6.99 25.19 10.45
N ALA A 201 -6.64 23.96 10.07
CA ALA A 201 -7.12 23.31 8.86
C ALA A 201 -8.60 22.87 8.97
N ALA A 202 -9.04 22.42 10.15
CA ALA A 202 -10.34 21.77 10.35
C ALA A 202 -11.54 22.53 9.74
N PRO A 203 -11.66 23.88 9.82
CA PRO A 203 -12.79 24.61 9.26
C PRO A 203 -12.92 24.55 7.73
N HIS A 204 -11.85 24.19 7.00
CA HIS A 204 -11.85 24.07 5.54
C HIS A 204 -11.54 22.67 5.04
N VAL A 205 -11.45 21.69 5.95
CA VAL A 205 -11.50 20.28 5.59
C VAL A 205 -12.94 19.90 5.25
N VAL A 206 -13.22 19.75 3.97
CA VAL A 206 -14.57 19.45 3.46
C VAL A 206 -14.95 17.99 3.68
N GLN A 207 -13.96 17.10 3.78
CA GLN A 207 -14.18 15.69 4.01
C GLN A 207 -12.97 15.02 4.67
N TYR A 208 -13.25 14.22 5.67
CA TYR A 208 -12.33 13.22 6.20
C TYR A 208 -12.64 11.85 5.57
N GLY A 209 -11.66 11.27 4.91
CA GLY A 209 -11.78 10.03 4.15
C GLY A 209 -11.44 8.80 4.97
N GLU A 210 -12.10 7.69 4.68
CA GLU A 210 -11.83 6.39 5.30
C GLU A 210 -10.71 5.62 4.58
N TYR A 211 -10.45 5.93 3.30
CA TYR A 211 -9.49 5.23 2.45
C TYR A 211 -8.48 6.20 1.86
N LEU A 212 -7.23 5.75 1.69
CA LEU A 212 -6.12 6.54 1.12
C LEU A 212 -6.45 7.18 -0.24
N SER A 213 -7.27 6.53 -1.07
CA SER A 213 -7.66 7.03 -2.38
C SER A 213 -8.72 8.13 -2.34
N MET A 214 -9.52 8.23 -1.26
CA MET A 214 -10.68 9.13 -1.22
C MET A 214 -10.30 10.61 -1.36
N PRO A 215 -9.29 11.16 -0.68
CA PRO A 215 -8.93 12.57 -0.81
C PRO A 215 -8.54 12.93 -2.26
N ALA A 216 -7.75 12.10 -2.94
CA ALA A 216 -7.39 12.32 -4.32
C ALA A 216 -8.59 12.22 -5.27
N GLN A 217 -9.50 11.27 -5.04
CA GLN A 217 -10.77 11.17 -5.80
C GLN A 217 -11.62 12.42 -5.64
N MET A 218 -11.69 12.99 -4.45
CA MET A 218 -12.44 14.23 -4.21
C MET A 218 -11.85 15.42 -4.97
N ALA A 219 -10.53 15.54 -5.01
CA ALA A 219 -9.85 16.55 -5.82
C ALA A 219 -10.14 16.35 -7.32
N ALA A 220 -10.09 15.10 -7.81
CA ALA A 220 -10.40 14.76 -9.19
C ALA A 220 -11.84 15.10 -9.60
N MET A 221 -12.78 15.03 -8.65
CA MET A 221 -14.21 15.34 -8.86
C MET A 221 -14.60 16.78 -8.53
N ASP A 222 -13.64 17.69 -8.33
CA ASP A 222 -13.85 19.10 -7.91
C ASP A 222 -14.68 19.23 -6.61
N LYS A 223 -14.57 18.25 -5.71
CA LYS A 223 -15.19 18.31 -4.37
C LYS A 223 -14.28 19.00 -3.35
N CYS A 224 -12.99 19.04 -3.61
CA CYS A 224 -12.00 19.83 -2.89
C CYS A 224 -10.94 20.36 -3.87
N ASP A 225 -10.13 21.30 -3.41
CA ASP A 225 -9.05 21.88 -4.19
C ASP A 225 -7.78 21.05 -4.07
N ILE A 226 -7.54 20.51 -2.87
CA ILE A 226 -6.37 19.68 -2.54
C ILE A 226 -6.81 18.47 -1.74
N GLY A 227 -6.47 17.28 -2.24
CA GLY A 227 -6.58 16.02 -1.51
C GLY A 227 -5.21 15.59 -0.98
N ILE A 228 -5.11 15.38 0.35
CA ILE A 228 -3.90 14.83 0.99
C ILE A 228 -4.00 13.31 0.90
N SER A 229 -3.19 12.68 0.05
CA SER A 229 -3.31 11.26 -0.34
C SER A 229 -1.94 10.62 -0.52
N GLY A 230 -1.90 9.28 -0.67
CA GLY A 230 -0.68 8.60 -1.08
C GLY A 230 -0.36 8.84 -2.56
N TYR A 231 0.92 8.81 -2.90
CA TYR A 231 1.40 8.94 -4.27
C TYR A 231 0.80 7.88 -5.20
N HIS A 232 0.80 6.62 -4.76
CA HIS A 232 0.23 5.50 -5.53
C HIS A 232 -1.23 5.75 -5.92
N GLU A 233 -2.05 6.19 -4.97
CA GLU A 233 -3.47 6.46 -5.16
C GLU A 233 -3.70 7.62 -6.13
N ALA A 234 -2.93 8.69 -5.98
CA ALA A 234 -2.99 9.85 -6.86
C ALA A 234 -2.51 9.52 -8.29
N ARG A 235 -1.42 8.75 -8.43
CA ARG A 235 -0.88 8.31 -9.72
C ARG A 235 -1.85 7.41 -10.49
N ARG A 236 -2.59 6.54 -9.81
CA ARG A 236 -3.65 5.74 -10.46
C ARG A 236 -4.69 6.63 -11.10
N LEU A 237 -5.19 7.62 -10.37
CA LEU A 237 -6.17 8.56 -10.93
C LEU A 237 -5.60 9.37 -12.09
N GLN A 238 -4.33 9.79 -12.01
CA GLN A 238 -3.67 10.50 -13.10
C GLN A 238 -3.48 9.60 -14.32
N ALA A 239 -3.14 8.32 -14.14
CA ALA A 239 -3.05 7.33 -15.22
C ALA A 239 -4.42 7.10 -15.90
N ASP A 240 -5.52 7.19 -15.14
CA ASP A 240 -6.89 7.15 -15.64
C ASP A 240 -7.35 8.50 -16.25
N ASN A 241 -6.43 9.44 -16.49
CA ASN A 241 -6.68 10.78 -17.04
C ASN A 241 -7.62 11.66 -16.20
N MET A 242 -7.76 11.38 -14.91
CA MET A 242 -8.52 12.25 -14.02
C MET A 242 -7.84 13.62 -13.86
N PRO A 243 -8.63 14.72 -13.69
CA PRO A 243 -8.12 16.08 -13.74
C PRO A 243 -7.45 16.52 -12.43
N ILE A 244 -6.34 15.86 -12.10
CA ILE A 244 -5.49 16.21 -10.95
C ILE A 244 -4.04 16.43 -11.39
N ARG A 245 -3.31 17.22 -10.59
CA ARG A 245 -1.86 17.31 -10.57
C ARG A 245 -1.37 16.75 -9.23
N ILE A 246 -0.18 16.16 -9.25
CA ILE A 246 0.45 15.64 -8.05
C ILE A 246 1.60 16.55 -7.68
N MET A 247 1.65 16.99 -6.41
CA MET A 247 2.67 17.88 -5.89
C MET A 247 3.29 17.28 -4.63
N TYR A 248 4.62 17.30 -4.53
CA TYR A 248 5.30 17.05 -3.26
C TYR A 248 5.22 18.31 -2.38
N PRO A 249 4.96 18.14 -1.06
CA PRO A 249 5.09 19.26 -0.14
C PRO A 249 6.52 19.80 -0.11
N GLU A 250 6.69 21.14 -0.14
CA GLU A 250 8.02 21.78 -0.19
C GLU A 250 8.92 21.39 0.99
N GLU A 251 8.35 21.30 2.18
CA GLU A 251 9.09 20.96 3.41
C GLU A 251 9.36 19.46 3.56
N GLY A 252 8.97 18.68 2.54
CA GLY A 252 9.00 17.22 2.64
C GLY A 252 7.72 16.63 3.22
N THR A 253 7.72 15.32 3.39
CA THR A 253 6.54 14.57 3.82
C THR A 253 6.93 13.25 4.45
N TRP A 254 5.97 12.56 5.04
CA TRP A 254 6.15 11.16 5.45
C TRP A 254 5.80 10.20 4.30
N CYS A 255 6.25 8.98 4.42
CA CYS A 255 5.90 7.93 3.47
C CYS A 255 5.42 6.67 4.20
N PHE A 256 4.59 5.91 3.50
CA PHE A 256 4.31 4.53 3.85
C PHE A 256 5.33 3.64 3.14
N LEU A 257 5.99 2.79 3.90
CA LEU A 257 7.03 1.90 3.41
C LEU A 257 6.54 0.45 3.50
N TYR A 258 6.68 -0.28 2.40
CA TYR A 258 6.58 -1.74 2.36
C TYR A 258 7.98 -2.30 2.15
N GLY A 259 8.33 -3.32 2.88
CA GLY A 259 9.66 -3.91 2.84
C GLY A 259 9.63 -5.43 2.67
N ALA A 260 10.83 -5.98 2.61
CA ALA A 260 11.09 -7.41 2.55
C ALA A 260 11.98 -7.85 3.71
N ALA A 261 11.71 -9.04 4.23
CA ALA A 261 12.53 -9.70 5.23
C ALA A 261 12.64 -11.20 4.93
N LEU A 262 13.76 -11.80 5.32
CA LEU A 262 13.99 -13.24 5.25
C LEU A 262 13.76 -13.87 6.61
N ASP A 263 13.11 -15.02 6.64
CA ASP A 263 13.04 -15.84 7.86
C ASP A 263 14.45 -16.17 8.38
N ALA A 264 14.61 -16.29 9.70
CA ALA A 264 15.88 -16.65 10.30
C ALA A 264 16.44 -18.01 9.82
N GLY A 265 15.57 -18.91 9.32
CA GLY A 265 15.90 -20.21 8.74
C GLY A 265 15.88 -20.23 7.20
N ALA A 266 15.75 -19.09 6.52
CA ALA A 266 15.59 -19.01 5.08
C ALA A 266 16.74 -19.62 4.30
N GLY A 267 16.42 -20.47 3.29
CA GLY A 267 17.36 -21.12 2.39
C GLY A 267 17.87 -20.22 1.25
N ASN A 268 18.64 -20.80 0.35
CA ASN A 268 19.20 -20.06 -0.79
C ASN A 268 18.13 -19.63 -1.79
N GLU A 269 17.06 -20.38 -1.95
CA GLU A 269 15.94 -20.08 -2.82
C GLU A 269 15.21 -18.81 -2.37
N ALA A 270 15.01 -18.65 -1.06
CA ALA A 270 14.43 -17.46 -0.48
C ALA A 270 15.32 -16.23 -0.64
N LYS A 271 16.65 -16.40 -0.47
CA LYS A 271 17.63 -15.34 -0.75
C LYS A 271 17.61 -14.94 -2.21
N ALA A 272 17.51 -15.90 -3.14
CA ALA A 272 17.40 -15.62 -4.56
C ALA A 272 16.14 -14.82 -4.90
N PHE A 273 15.01 -15.08 -4.21
CA PHE A 273 13.80 -14.28 -4.37
C PHE A 273 13.97 -12.85 -3.80
N PHE A 274 14.55 -12.75 -2.62
CA PHE A 274 14.85 -11.45 -2.00
C PHE A 274 15.74 -10.59 -2.92
N ASP A 275 16.87 -11.14 -3.40
CA ASP A 275 17.80 -10.45 -4.29
C ASP A 275 17.11 -10.04 -5.60
N TRP A 276 16.32 -10.95 -6.17
CA TRP A 276 15.54 -10.69 -7.39
C TRP A 276 14.55 -9.53 -7.22
N LEU A 277 13.89 -9.44 -6.07
CA LEU A 277 12.96 -8.33 -5.77
C LEU A 277 13.67 -6.97 -5.88
N PHE A 278 14.86 -6.82 -5.30
CA PHE A 278 15.62 -5.56 -5.31
C PHE A 278 16.31 -5.30 -6.64
N TYR A 279 16.76 -6.34 -7.33
CA TYR A 279 17.42 -6.20 -8.63
C TYR A 279 16.43 -5.89 -9.78
N LYS A 280 15.26 -6.52 -9.78
CA LYS A 280 14.31 -6.46 -10.90
C LYS A 280 12.84 -6.35 -10.47
N GLY A 281 12.41 -7.11 -9.46
CA GLY A 281 11.02 -7.30 -9.11
C GLY A 281 10.28 -6.01 -8.78
N ALA A 282 10.87 -5.15 -7.97
CA ALA A 282 10.26 -3.88 -7.58
C ALA A 282 10.06 -2.91 -8.77
N SER A 283 10.85 -3.07 -9.82
CA SER A 283 10.77 -2.26 -11.05
C SER A 283 10.12 -3.02 -12.22
N ASP A 284 9.51 -4.19 -11.98
CA ASP A 284 8.86 -4.97 -13.03
C ASP A 284 7.65 -4.20 -13.59
N LYS A 285 7.63 -4.03 -14.91
CA LYS A 285 6.58 -3.30 -15.62
C LYS A 285 5.19 -3.89 -15.40
N THR A 286 5.10 -5.19 -15.11
CA THR A 286 3.85 -5.87 -14.81
C THR A 286 3.12 -5.20 -13.64
N LEU A 287 3.84 -4.67 -12.65
CA LEU A 287 3.24 -3.93 -11.54
C LEU A 287 2.55 -2.67 -12.06
N SER A 288 3.26 -1.81 -12.79
CA SER A 288 2.72 -0.55 -13.29
C SER A 288 1.60 -0.75 -14.31
N GLU A 289 1.69 -1.74 -15.18
CA GLU A 289 0.68 -2.12 -16.15
C GLU A 289 -0.63 -2.62 -15.49
N ASN A 290 -0.53 -3.13 -14.24
CA ASN A 290 -1.67 -3.56 -13.42
C ASN A 290 -2.06 -2.53 -12.36
N GLY A 291 -1.58 -1.30 -12.44
CA GLY A 291 -1.98 -0.19 -11.57
C GLY A 291 -1.29 -0.16 -10.20
N PHE A 292 -0.20 -0.91 -10.00
CA PHE A 292 0.65 -0.80 -8.81
C PHE A 292 1.76 0.22 -9.08
N LEU A 293 1.51 1.46 -8.70
CA LEU A 293 2.33 2.64 -9.03
C LEU A 293 3.12 3.15 -7.81
N PHE A 294 3.61 2.22 -6.99
CA PHE A 294 4.55 2.55 -5.91
C PHE A 294 5.92 2.92 -6.47
N ILE A 295 6.69 3.68 -5.71
CA ILE A 295 8.09 4.00 -6.05
C ILE A 295 8.96 2.89 -5.49
N PRO A 296 9.79 2.20 -6.30
CA PRO A 296 10.78 1.28 -5.77
C PRO A 296 11.76 2.02 -4.85
N ALA A 297 12.04 1.46 -3.68
CA ALA A 297 12.86 2.11 -2.65
C ALA A 297 14.33 2.34 -3.07
N ASN A 298 14.81 1.60 -4.07
CA ASN A 298 16.14 1.72 -4.67
C ASN A 298 16.19 2.61 -5.93
N ALA A 299 15.06 3.20 -6.33
CA ALA A 299 14.98 4.05 -7.52
C ALA A 299 15.06 5.53 -7.16
N GLU A 300 15.47 6.33 -8.14
CA GLU A 300 15.30 7.78 -8.03
C GLU A 300 13.81 8.14 -7.98
N THR A 301 13.48 9.09 -7.13
CA THR A 301 12.10 9.59 -7.04
C THR A 301 11.69 10.22 -8.37
N PRO A 302 10.56 9.82 -8.96
CA PRO A 302 10.11 10.41 -10.21
C PRO A 302 9.85 11.90 -10.03
N PRO A 303 10.35 12.75 -10.97
CA PRO A 303 10.01 14.17 -10.96
C PRO A 303 8.51 14.32 -11.18
N LEU A 304 7.90 15.29 -10.48
CA LEU A 304 6.52 15.70 -10.71
C LEU A 304 6.50 16.92 -11.64
N ASP A 305 5.63 16.87 -12.64
CA ASP A 305 5.67 17.73 -13.83
C ASP A 305 5.66 19.25 -13.56
N ASP A 306 5.15 19.69 -12.42
CA ASP A 306 4.92 21.11 -12.14
C ASP A 306 5.60 21.63 -10.85
N ALA A 307 6.05 20.77 -9.98
CA ALA A 307 6.61 21.21 -8.69
C ALA A 307 8.10 21.51 -8.75
N GLY A 308 8.81 20.98 -9.76
CA GLY A 308 10.28 21.18 -9.87
C GLY A 308 11.04 20.74 -8.61
N GLY A 309 10.37 20.07 -7.68
CA GLY A 309 10.86 19.73 -6.36
C GLY A 309 11.29 18.27 -6.25
N ASN A 310 12.27 18.02 -5.39
CA ASN A 310 12.64 16.68 -4.98
C ASN A 310 11.74 16.22 -3.83
N LEU A 311 11.47 14.94 -3.75
CA LEU A 311 10.87 14.36 -2.57
C LEU A 311 11.87 14.41 -1.40
N TYR A 312 11.47 15.08 -0.33
CA TYR A 312 12.15 14.98 0.95
C TYR A 312 11.28 14.14 1.89
N VAL A 313 11.78 12.99 2.32
CA VAL A 313 11.08 12.15 3.29
C VAL A 313 11.57 12.53 4.69
N TRP A 314 10.62 12.76 5.61
CA TRP A 314 10.94 13.07 6.99
C TRP A 314 11.59 11.89 7.68
N ASP A 315 12.69 12.13 8.42
CA ASP A 315 13.36 11.12 9.23
C ASP A 315 12.58 10.91 10.53
N LEU A 316 11.67 9.92 10.51
CA LEU A 316 10.75 9.60 11.60
C LEU A 316 11.16 8.27 12.23
N LYS A 317 11.64 8.31 13.47
CA LYS A 317 12.19 7.13 14.18
C LYS A 317 11.44 6.77 15.45
N LYS A 318 10.51 7.62 15.90
CA LYS A 318 9.83 7.44 17.18
C LYS A 318 8.86 6.26 17.13
N LYS A 319 9.07 5.32 18.03
CA LYS A 319 8.12 4.24 18.27
C LYS A 319 7.05 4.70 19.27
N TYR A 320 5.80 4.59 18.89
CA TYR A 320 4.66 4.89 19.75
C TYR A 320 4.10 3.61 20.35
N THR A 321 3.82 3.62 21.64
CA THR A 321 3.07 2.54 22.29
C THR A 321 1.59 2.62 21.88
N GLU A 322 0.85 1.53 21.95
CA GLU A 322 -0.59 1.51 21.64
C GLU A 322 -1.37 2.51 22.53
N SER A 323 -1.00 2.63 23.81
CA SER A 323 -1.61 3.63 24.71
C SER A 323 -1.28 5.06 24.30
N GLY A 324 -0.04 5.33 23.85
CA GLY A 324 0.37 6.65 23.36
C GLY A 324 -0.35 7.04 22.07
N LYS A 325 -0.52 6.09 21.14
CA LYS A 325 -1.34 6.30 19.93
C LYS A 325 -2.80 6.60 20.29
N ALA A 326 -3.40 5.81 21.16
CA ALA A 326 -4.78 6.00 21.59
C ALA A 326 -4.99 7.36 22.27
N GLU A 327 -4.03 7.84 23.06
CA GLU A 327 -4.08 9.17 23.67
C GLU A 327 -4.07 10.28 22.62
N LEU A 328 -3.15 10.23 21.67
CA LEU A 328 -3.06 11.20 20.58
C LEU A 328 -4.32 11.19 19.72
N LEU A 329 -4.78 10.01 19.30
CA LEU A 329 -6.03 9.89 18.54
C LEU A 329 -7.23 10.43 19.32
N GLY A 330 -7.34 10.14 20.61
CA GLY A 330 -8.38 10.69 21.47
C GLY A 330 -8.31 12.21 21.57
N LYS A 331 -7.11 12.79 21.64
CA LYS A 331 -6.91 14.25 21.60
C LYS A 331 -7.39 14.83 20.27
N TRP A 332 -7.01 14.22 19.12
CA TRP A 332 -7.45 14.68 17.80
C TRP A 332 -8.98 14.68 17.67
N VAL A 333 -9.64 13.61 18.12
CA VAL A 333 -11.11 13.51 18.08
C VAL A 333 -11.77 14.64 18.86
N ARG A 334 -11.29 14.92 20.08
CA ARG A 334 -11.89 15.95 20.94
C ARG A 334 -11.57 17.37 20.51
N ASP A 335 -10.28 17.62 20.21
CA ASP A 335 -9.76 18.99 20.11
C ASP A 335 -9.77 19.52 18.68
N VAL A 336 -9.93 18.63 17.67
CA VAL A 336 -9.91 19.00 16.27
C VAL A 336 -11.13 18.49 15.52
N ARG A 337 -11.35 17.15 15.50
CA ARG A 337 -12.35 16.51 14.63
C ARG A 337 -13.78 16.88 14.97
N PHE A 338 -14.11 17.05 16.26
CA PHE A 338 -15.43 17.39 16.78
C PHE A 338 -15.40 18.55 17.78
N ALA A 339 -14.43 19.44 17.66
CA ALA A 339 -14.25 20.58 18.58
C ALA A 339 -15.50 21.47 18.71
N ASP A 340 -16.29 21.64 17.63
CA ASP A 340 -17.49 22.48 17.62
C ASP A 340 -18.73 21.82 18.23
N ASN A 341 -18.65 20.55 18.67
CA ASN A 341 -19.76 19.78 19.25
C ASN A 341 -19.68 19.63 20.78
N SER A 342 -18.77 20.35 21.45
CA SER A 342 -18.55 20.28 22.90
C SER A 342 -18.90 21.59 23.61
#